data_9957f49110fe9d3fd8f2644978602067
#
_entry.id   9957f49110fe9d3fd8f2644978602067
#
_cell.length_a   1.000
_cell.length_b   1.000
_cell.length_c   1.000
_cell.angle_alpha   90.00
_cell.angle_beta   90.00
_cell.angle_gamma   90.00
#
_symmetry.space_group_name_H-M   'P 1'
#
loop_
_entity.id
_entity.type
_entity.pdbx_description
1 polymer ?
#
loop_
_entity_poly.entity_id
_entity_poly.type
_entity_poly.pdbx_seq_one_letter_code
_entity_poly.pdbx_strand_id
1 'polypeptide(L)'
;MIGLRRNKRGDMVLTIDSYIDIDSTPDIQPDYFDCIYINTKSERAFHAILYGASPILSWKCSYKPIFVNTALSGKEQIIDYIIDAYVSDMNNEKVYEIIDKIKLARQKFGVKSETSRPTQPNQLFANILRYLLSRDQRIMGHRLLEKSSLGYINPIFEHYHSMGLFHLNEMFMFIDSMVEFGSLRIHRFLLKEHLCPKCNHSHLLYTECCPKCGSSNLKIQNIIHHFSCANVSPESSYNVGGMLICPKCHKKLRHIGVDYDRPAVVYTCNDCENSFTSPITKSTCCYCQSTYPVNALVPRDVVDYEITEEGIRALTSGNIMFNNMANIYDNFMEYYLLINRLRRQLMETYRKDELSVMVGKIWI
;
A
#
# COMPACT_ATOMS: atom_id res chain seq x y z
N MET A 1 -25.31 11.56 17.61
CA MET A 1 -26.33 12.50 17.04
C MET A 1 -25.68 13.19 15.86
N ILE A 2 -26.40 13.38 14.75
CA ILE A 2 -25.96 14.24 13.64
C ILE A 2 -26.83 15.51 13.67
N GLY A 3 -26.21 16.68 13.42
CA GLY A 3 -26.97 17.92 13.38
C GLY A 3 -26.25 18.99 12.59
N LEU A 4 -27.03 19.88 11.98
CA LEU A 4 -26.54 21.09 11.34
C LEU A 4 -26.53 22.23 12.35
N ARG A 5 -25.39 22.91 12.51
CA ARG A 5 -25.20 24.04 13.41
C ARG A 5 -24.47 25.15 12.68
N ARG A 6 -24.76 26.39 13.03
CA ARG A 6 -23.98 27.53 12.54
C ARG A 6 -22.87 27.88 13.53
N ASN A 7 -21.68 28.13 13.02
CA ASN A 7 -20.62 28.74 13.81
C ASN A 7 -20.88 30.26 13.96
N LYS A 8 -20.06 30.96 14.75
CA LYS A 8 -20.23 32.43 14.98
C LYS A 8 -20.09 33.28 13.72
N ARG A 9 -19.35 32.77 12.71
CA ARG A 9 -19.18 33.46 11.42
C ARG A 9 -20.37 33.21 10.47
N GLY A 10 -21.19 32.20 10.74
CA GLY A 10 -22.37 31.86 9.94
C GLY A 10 -22.19 30.64 9.04
N ASP A 11 -21.00 29.99 9.00
CA ASP A 11 -20.80 28.77 8.24
C ASP A 11 -21.65 27.65 8.81
N MET A 12 -22.23 26.85 7.92
CA MET A 12 -23.01 25.67 8.28
C MET A 12 -22.09 24.49 8.54
N VAL A 13 -22.11 23.99 9.77
CA VAL A 13 -21.30 22.87 10.25
C VAL A 13 -22.16 21.63 10.39
N LEU A 14 -21.81 20.56 9.69
CA LEU A 14 -22.36 19.24 9.94
C LEU A 14 -21.62 18.63 11.13
N THR A 15 -22.26 18.56 12.29
CA THR A 15 -21.65 18.03 13.52
C THR A 15 -22.07 16.57 13.72
N ILE A 16 -21.11 15.71 14.01
CA ILE A 16 -21.29 14.28 14.25
C ILE A 16 -20.75 13.94 15.63
N ASP A 17 -21.63 13.68 16.59
CA ASP A 17 -21.25 13.38 17.98
C ASP A 17 -21.12 11.86 18.24
N SER A 18 -21.79 11.00 17.48
CA SER A 18 -21.78 9.54 17.65
C SER A 18 -22.09 8.81 16.36
N TYR A 19 -21.69 7.55 16.30
CA TYR A 19 -22.06 6.66 15.21
C TYR A 19 -23.61 6.58 15.09
N ILE A 20 -24.08 6.65 13.85
CA ILE A 20 -25.49 6.51 13.52
C ILE A 20 -25.58 5.46 12.40
N ASP A 21 -26.54 4.56 12.53
CA ASP A 21 -26.87 3.61 11.50
C ASP A 21 -27.30 4.34 10.21
N ILE A 22 -26.78 3.88 9.07
CA ILE A 22 -26.94 4.49 7.76
C ILE A 22 -28.42 4.61 7.40
N ASP A 23 -29.22 3.61 7.76
CA ASP A 23 -30.65 3.57 7.49
C ASP A 23 -31.47 4.63 8.24
N SER A 24 -30.87 5.25 9.26
CA SER A 24 -31.48 6.30 10.07
C SER A 24 -31.01 7.71 9.74
N THR A 25 -30.08 7.88 8.79
CA THR A 25 -29.59 9.22 8.40
C THR A 25 -30.53 9.90 7.42
N PRO A 26 -30.96 11.14 7.69
CA PRO A 26 -31.66 11.93 6.69
C PRO A 26 -30.76 12.10 5.46
N ASP A 27 -31.37 12.28 4.28
CA ASP A 27 -30.65 12.52 3.03
C ASP A 27 -29.92 13.88 3.13
N ILE A 28 -28.70 13.85 3.69
CA ILE A 28 -27.87 15.03 3.93
C ILE A 28 -27.23 15.43 2.62
N GLN A 29 -27.75 16.48 2.00
CA GLN A 29 -27.20 17.03 0.78
C GLN A 29 -25.90 17.82 1.08
N PRO A 30 -24.83 17.63 0.29
CA PRO A 30 -23.57 18.36 0.49
C PRO A 30 -23.71 19.89 0.44
N ASP A 31 -24.72 20.38 -0.23
CA ASP A 31 -24.97 21.83 -0.36
C ASP A 31 -25.55 22.48 0.90
N TYR A 32 -25.98 21.66 1.89
CA TYR A 32 -26.56 22.19 3.13
C TYR A 32 -25.53 22.55 4.19
N PHE A 33 -24.24 22.23 3.99
CA PHE A 33 -23.19 22.53 4.95
C PHE A 33 -21.88 22.92 4.27
N ASP A 34 -21.06 23.67 5.00
CA ASP A 34 -19.76 24.16 4.54
C ASP A 34 -18.61 23.24 4.94
N CYS A 35 -18.71 22.60 6.09
CA CYS A 35 -17.70 21.70 6.64
C CYS A 35 -18.31 20.61 7.52
N ILE A 36 -17.51 19.63 7.87
CA ILE A 36 -17.85 18.50 8.74
C ILE A 36 -17.05 18.62 10.03
N TYR A 37 -17.70 18.45 11.18
CA TYR A 37 -17.05 18.38 12.48
C TYR A 37 -17.38 17.07 13.21
N ILE A 38 -16.39 16.20 13.34
CA ILE A 38 -16.52 14.95 14.11
C ILE A 38 -16.18 15.26 15.57
N ASN A 39 -17.21 15.46 16.38
CA ASN A 39 -17.12 15.92 17.77
C ASN A 39 -17.21 14.79 18.80
N THR A 40 -16.84 13.58 18.44
CA THR A 40 -16.73 12.49 19.42
C THR A 40 -15.39 12.56 20.16
N LYS A 41 -15.37 12.08 21.40
CA LYS A 41 -14.16 11.84 22.19
C LYS A 41 -13.80 10.34 22.26
N SER A 42 -14.69 9.49 21.75
CA SER A 42 -14.55 8.04 21.75
C SER A 42 -13.82 7.59 20.48
N GLU A 43 -12.68 6.97 20.64
CA GLU A 43 -11.90 6.36 19.56
C GLU A 43 -12.72 5.31 18.80
N ARG A 44 -13.48 4.48 19.52
CA ARG A 44 -14.38 3.48 18.93
C ARG A 44 -15.47 4.13 18.06
N ALA A 45 -16.09 5.21 18.55
CA ALA A 45 -17.10 5.93 17.78
C ALA A 45 -16.48 6.63 16.56
N PHE A 46 -15.28 7.16 16.70
CA PHE A 46 -14.51 7.76 15.61
C PHE A 46 -14.22 6.75 14.50
N HIS A 47 -13.69 5.58 14.84
CA HIS A 47 -13.49 4.48 13.91
C HIS A 47 -14.79 4.08 13.20
N ALA A 48 -15.87 3.93 13.95
CA ALA A 48 -17.15 3.57 13.37
C ALA A 48 -17.68 4.63 12.39
N ILE A 49 -17.45 5.93 12.65
CA ILE A 49 -17.82 7.03 11.75
C ILE A 49 -16.98 6.98 10.46
N LEU A 50 -15.70 6.68 10.56
CA LEU A 50 -14.77 6.75 9.42
C LEU A 50 -14.81 5.51 8.54
N TYR A 51 -14.89 4.33 9.13
CA TYR A 51 -14.87 3.03 8.43
C TYR A 51 -16.27 2.44 8.23
N GLY A 52 -17.27 2.96 8.91
CA GLY A 52 -18.65 2.62 8.62
C GLY A 52 -19.05 3.16 7.25
N ALA A 53 -20.00 2.50 6.59
CA ALA A 53 -20.55 2.95 5.30
C ALA A 53 -21.32 4.28 5.44
N SER A 54 -20.69 5.28 6.05
CA SER A 54 -21.31 6.57 6.31
C SER A 54 -21.41 7.39 5.03
N PRO A 55 -22.60 7.83 4.61
CA PRO A 55 -22.77 8.72 3.46
C PRO A 55 -22.05 10.06 3.65
N ILE A 56 -21.64 10.39 4.85
CA ILE A 56 -21.00 11.67 5.22
C ILE A 56 -19.59 11.77 4.67
N LEU A 57 -18.85 10.65 4.64
CA LEU A 57 -17.53 10.56 4.02
C LEU A 57 -17.61 10.04 2.59
N SER A 58 -18.80 10.07 1.99
CA SER A 58 -19.00 9.70 0.59
C SER A 58 -18.22 10.64 -0.34
N TRP A 59 -17.99 10.19 -1.58
CA TRP A 59 -17.36 10.98 -2.63
C TRP A 59 -17.98 12.37 -2.81
N LYS A 60 -19.28 12.55 -2.54
CA LYS A 60 -19.99 13.84 -2.57
C LYS A 60 -19.45 14.85 -1.55
N CYS A 61 -18.99 14.35 -0.40
CA CYS A 61 -18.49 15.18 0.70
C CYS A 61 -16.95 15.32 0.72
N SER A 62 -16.23 14.60 -0.14
CA SER A 62 -14.77 14.53 -0.12
C SER A 62 -14.06 15.87 -0.29
N TYR A 63 -14.73 16.88 -0.83
CA TYR A 63 -14.20 18.25 -0.95
C TYR A 63 -14.49 19.14 0.25
N LYS A 64 -15.36 18.73 1.16
CA LYS A 64 -15.67 19.52 2.35
C LYS A 64 -14.51 19.46 3.34
N PRO A 65 -14.17 20.56 4.02
CA PRO A 65 -13.24 20.51 5.14
C PRO A 65 -13.73 19.57 6.23
N ILE A 66 -12.82 18.74 6.76
CA ILE A 66 -13.12 17.80 7.85
C ILE A 66 -12.31 18.18 9.07
N PHE A 67 -13.01 18.52 10.13
CA PHE A 67 -12.46 18.85 11.44
C PHE A 67 -12.78 17.74 12.43
N VAL A 68 -11.84 17.45 13.33
CA VAL A 68 -11.99 16.41 14.35
C VAL A 68 -11.68 16.98 15.73
N ASN A 69 -12.36 16.47 16.76
CA ASN A 69 -12.10 16.88 18.13
C ASN A 69 -10.65 16.58 18.54
N THR A 70 -9.99 17.55 19.19
CA THR A 70 -8.57 17.45 19.63
C THR A 70 -8.30 16.24 20.52
N ALA A 71 -9.30 15.71 21.22
CA ALA A 71 -9.14 14.51 22.05
C ALA A 71 -8.74 13.26 21.25
N LEU A 72 -8.89 13.28 19.92
CA LEU A 72 -8.57 12.19 19.01
C LEU A 72 -7.26 12.40 18.23
N SER A 73 -6.56 13.50 18.47
CA SER A 73 -5.30 13.80 17.79
C SER A 73 -4.25 12.69 18.03
N GLY A 74 -3.62 12.22 16.96
CA GLY A 74 -2.60 11.15 17.01
C GLY A 74 -3.12 9.73 17.29
N LYS A 75 -4.44 9.54 17.33
CA LYS A 75 -5.06 8.22 17.56
C LYS A 75 -5.17 7.37 16.30
N GLU A 76 -5.21 8.00 15.12
CA GLU A 76 -5.37 7.34 13.82
C GLU A 76 -4.35 7.85 12.80
N GLN A 77 -3.39 7.01 12.45
CA GLN A 77 -2.36 7.36 11.45
C GLN A 77 -2.86 7.28 10.00
N ILE A 78 -3.89 6.45 9.74
CA ILE A 78 -4.38 6.21 8.37
C ILE A 78 -5.19 7.39 7.85
N ILE A 79 -5.91 8.09 8.72
CA ILE A 79 -6.94 9.05 8.35
C ILE A 79 -6.50 10.49 8.54
N ASP A 80 -5.38 10.72 9.22
CA ASP A 80 -4.83 12.06 9.44
C ASP A 80 -4.72 12.91 8.15
N TYR A 81 -4.64 12.27 6.98
CA TYR A 81 -4.52 12.97 5.71
C TYR A 81 -5.86 13.50 5.15
N ILE A 82 -7.01 12.97 5.57
CA ILE A 82 -8.32 13.51 5.20
C ILE A 82 -8.85 14.52 6.21
N ILE A 83 -8.18 14.64 7.36
CA ILE A 83 -8.52 15.56 8.42
C ILE A 83 -7.78 16.87 8.18
N ASP A 84 -8.52 17.94 7.96
CA ASP A 84 -7.93 19.25 7.71
C ASP A 84 -7.41 19.92 9.00
N ALA A 85 -8.04 19.67 10.14
CA ALA A 85 -7.48 20.05 11.46
C ALA A 85 -8.16 19.32 12.63
N TYR A 86 -7.41 19.22 13.72
CA TYR A 86 -7.95 18.86 15.04
C TYR A 86 -8.27 20.14 15.80
N VAL A 87 -9.53 20.28 16.25
CA VAL A 87 -10.05 21.49 16.90
C VAL A 87 -10.95 21.13 18.07
N SER A 88 -10.92 21.95 19.11
CA SER A 88 -11.84 21.83 20.26
C SER A 88 -13.14 22.60 20.06
N ASP A 89 -13.11 23.62 19.22
CA ASP A 89 -14.24 24.51 18.90
C ASP A 89 -14.20 24.92 17.43
N MET A 90 -15.37 25.02 16.81
CA MET A 90 -15.56 25.47 15.43
C MET A 90 -15.57 27.00 15.27
N ASN A 91 -15.49 27.74 16.38
CA ASN A 91 -15.39 29.21 16.41
C ASN A 91 -13.93 29.66 16.57
N ASN A 92 -13.10 29.30 15.62
CA ASN A 92 -11.65 29.46 15.66
C ASN A 92 -11.18 30.03 14.32
N GLU A 93 -10.24 30.97 14.33
CA GLU A 93 -9.69 31.63 13.12
C GLU A 93 -9.12 30.61 12.15
N LYS A 94 -8.36 29.65 12.64
CA LYS A 94 -7.80 28.56 11.81
C LYS A 94 -8.89 27.77 11.07
N VAL A 95 -10.05 27.53 11.71
CA VAL A 95 -11.20 26.87 11.07
C VAL A 95 -11.72 27.70 9.92
N TYR A 96 -11.87 29.01 10.15
CA TYR A 96 -12.36 29.93 9.13
C TYR A 96 -11.44 30.04 7.93
N GLU A 97 -10.12 30.14 8.17
CA GLU A 97 -9.10 30.16 7.11
C GLU A 97 -9.13 28.90 6.25
N ILE A 98 -9.24 27.72 6.87
CA ILE A 98 -9.30 26.44 6.15
C ILE A 98 -10.59 26.36 5.31
N ILE A 99 -11.73 26.76 5.86
CA ILE A 99 -13.00 26.76 5.13
C ILE A 99 -12.90 27.67 3.90
N ASP A 100 -12.38 28.89 4.06
CA ASP A 100 -12.27 29.87 2.99
C ASP A 100 -11.29 29.41 1.91
N LYS A 101 -10.13 28.88 2.31
CA LYS A 101 -9.13 28.33 1.40
C LYS A 101 -9.72 27.24 0.52
N ILE A 102 -10.40 26.26 1.12
CA ILE A 102 -10.98 25.13 0.39
C ILE A 102 -12.16 25.61 -0.48
N LYS A 103 -13.00 26.54 -0.02
CA LYS A 103 -14.05 27.15 -0.82
C LYS A 103 -13.50 27.84 -2.07
N LEU A 104 -12.45 28.65 -1.91
CA LEU A 104 -11.81 29.36 -3.01
C LEU A 104 -11.19 28.39 -4.03
N ALA A 105 -10.49 27.36 -3.54
CA ALA A 105 -9.89 26.34 -4.38
C ALA A 105 -10.95 25.55 -5.17
N ARG A 106 -12.09 25.22 -4.56
CA ARG A 106 -13.23 24.59 -5.25
C ARG A 106 -13.72 25.43 -6.42
N GLN A 107 -13.86 26.72 -6.24
CA GLN A 107 -14.24 27.63 -7.32
C GLN A 107 -13.21 27.66 -8.45
N LYS A 108 -11.92 27.76 -8.09
CA LYS A 108 -10.79 27.80 -9.03
C LYS A 108 -10.68 26.53 -9.87
N PHE A 109 -10.87 25.36 -9.27
CA PHE A 109 -10.72 24.06 -9.93
C PHE A 109 -12.03 23.50 -10.50
N GLY A 110 -13.10 24.30 -10.54
CA GLY A 110 -14.36 23.94 -11.17
C GLY A 110 -15.06 22.75 -10.50
N VAL A 111 -14.91 22.61 -9.18
CA VAL A 111 -15.61 21.57 -8.41
C VAL A 111 -17.09 21.95 -8.37
N LYS A 112 -17.86 21.42 -9.31
CA LYS A 112 -19.33 21.44 -9.24
C LYS A 112 -19.74 20.39 -8.21
N SER A 113 -20.90 20.59 -7.57
CA SER A 113 -21.53 19.51 -6.79
C SER A 113 -21.81 18.36 -7.74
N GLU A 114 -20.98 17.31 -7.66
CA GLU A 114 -21.15 16.14 -8.51
C GLU A 114 -22.37 15.38 -7.99
N THR A 115 -23.44 15.41 -8.76
CA THR A 115 -24.68 14.69 -8.46
C THR A 115 -24.59 13.20 -8.77
N SER A 116 -23.59 12.78 -9.57
CA SER A 116 -23.37 11.40 -9.98
C SER A 116 -22.08 10.81 -9.42
N ARG A 117 -22.13 9.54 -9.06
CA ARG A 117 -20.95 8.78 -8.63
C ARG A 117 -19.95 8.72 -9.79
N PRO A 118 -18.64 8.98 -9.54
CA PRO A 118 -17.64 8.81 -10.59
C PRO A 118 -17.55 7.33 -10.98
N THR A 119 -17.77 7.07 -12.26
CA THR A 119 -17.77 5.70 -12.82
C THR A 119 -16.54 5.42 -13.67
N GLN A 120 -15.84 6.48 -14.08
CA GLN A 120 -14.66 6.40 -14.94
C GLN A 120 -13.38 6.74 -14.16
N PRO A 121 -12.25 6.05 -14.40
CA PRO A 121 -10.98 6.32 -13.74
C PRO A 121 -10.50 7.76 -13.87
N ASN A 122 -10.71 8.39 -15.03
CA ASN A 122 -10.35 9.78 -15.29
C ASN A 122 -11.13 10.77 -14.41
N GLN A 123 -12.42 10.55 -14.19
CA GLN A 123 -13.25 11.37 -13.31
C GLN A 123 -12.76 11.25 -11.86
N LEU A 124 -12.49 10.02 -11.43
CA LEU A 124 -11.98 9.74 -10.12
C LEU A 124 -10.61 10.39 -9.90
N PHE A 125 -9.71 10.27 -10.88
CA PHE A 125 -8.40 10.90 -10.81
C PHE A 125 -8.50 12.43 -10.78
N ALA A 126 -9.35 13.03 -11.60
CA ALA A 126 -9.62 14.46 -11.55
C ALA A 126 -10.10 14.89 -10.15
N ASN A 127 -10.92 14.07 -9.51
CA ASN A 127 -11.38 14.32 -8.15
C ASN A 127 -10.25 14.23 -7.12
N ILE A 128 -9.35 13.26 -7.26
CA ILE A 128 -8.14 13.15 -6.42
C ILE A 128 -7.26 14.41 -6.58
N LEU A 129 -6.99 14.83 -7.81
CA LEU A 129 -6.21 16.04 -8.06
C LEU A 129 -6.86 17.30 -7.44
N ARG A 130 -8.16 17.47 -7.67
CA ARG A 130 -8.91 18.61 -7.08
C ARG A 130 -8.86 18.60 -5.58
N TYR A 131 -9.01 17.43 -4.96
CA TYR A 131 -8.91 17.28 -3.52
C TYR A 131 -7.54 17.75 -3.01
N LEU A 132 -6.45 17.24 -3.58
CA LEU A 132 -5.09 17.60 -3.18
C LEU A 132 -4.81 19.10 -3.41
N LEU A 133 -5.12 19.60 -4.58
CA LEU A 133 -4.89 21.00 -4.93
C LEU A 133 -5.73 21.97 -4.07
N SER A 134 -6.92 21.56 -3.63
CA SER A 134 -7.73 22.38 -2.71
C SER A 134 -7.08 22.54 -1.33
N ARG A 135 -6.09 21.71 -1.01
CA ARG A 135 -5.31 21.74 0.23
C ARG A 135 -3.86 22.17 0.03
N ASP A 136 -3.55 22.76 -1.15
CA ASP A 136 -2.17 23.09 -1.59
C ASP A 136 -1.21 21.91 -1.60
N GLN A 137 -1.74 20.72 -1.73
CA GLN A 137 -0.92 19.51 -1.81
C GLN A 137 -0.68 19.16 -3.28
N ARG A 138 0.59 19.03 -3.66
CA ARG A 138 0.99 18.61 -5.00
C ARG A 138 1.56 17.20 -5.02
N ILE A 139 1.92 16.67 -3.86
CA ILE A 139 2.57 15.36 -3.74
C ILE A 139 1.55 14.33 -3.29
N MET A 140 1.42 13.27 -4.08
CA MET A 140 0.72 12.05 -3.74
C MET A 140 1.73 11.08 -3.13
N GLY A 141 1.89 11.15 -1.81
CA GLY A 141 2.90 10.40 -1.07
C GLY A 141 2.40 9.05 -0.58
N HIS A 142 3.30 8.06 -0.62
CA HIS A 142 3.09 6.77 0.02
C HIS A 142 3.70 6.76 1.42
N ARG A 143 3.09 5.98 2.33
CA ARG A 143 3.58 5.77 3.69
C ARG A 143 3.60 4.28 4.00
N LEU A 144 4.64 3.81 4.69
CA LEU A 144 4.66 2.46 5.22
C LEU A 144 3.64 2.37 6.36
N LEU A 145 2.83 1.33 6.33
CA LEU A 145 1.77 1.12 7.30
C LEU A 145 1.57 -0.37 7.57
N GLU A 146 1.79 -0.79 8.81
CA GLU A 146 1.65 -2.17 9.25
C GLU A 146 0.25 -2.76 8.98
N LYS A 147 -0.80 -1.97 9.18
CA LYS A 147 -2.19 -2.40 9.00
C LYS A 147 -2.66 -2.46 7.54
N SER A 148 -1.84 -2.01 6.59
CA SER A 148 -2.17 -2.11 5.16
C SER A 148 -1.89 -3.53 4.65
N SER A 149 -2.78 -4.05 3.79
CA SER A 149 -2.57 -5.33 3.12
C SER A 149 -1.36 -5.33 2.17
N LEU A 150 -0.91 -4.16 1.75
CA LEU A 150 0.27 -3.98 0.90
C LEU A 150 1.54 -3.66 1.71
N GLY A 151 1.43 -3.40 3.02
CA GLY A 151 2.52 -2.92 3.87
C GLY A 151 2.82 -1.43 3.69
N TYR A 152 2.17 -0.78 2.76
CA TYR A 152 2.20 0.67 2.54
C TYR A 152 0.82 1.16 2.09
N ILE A 153 0.62 2.45 2.14
CA ILE A 153 -0.64 3.10 1.78
C ILE A 153 -0.33 4.40 1.02
N ASN A 154 -1.04 4.63 -0.08
CA ASN A 154 -1.29 5.98 -0.52
C ASN A 154 -2.62 6.41 0.10
N PRO A 155 -2.59 7.33 1.07
CA PRO A 155 -3.77 7.61 1.87
C PRO A 155 -4.98 8.03 1.05
N ILE A 156 -4.77 8.83 0.01
CA ILE A 156 -5.87 9.33 -0.80
C ILE A 156 -6.50 8.20 -1.64
N PHE A 157 -5.68 7.25 -2.11
CA PHE A 157 -6.19 6.10 -2.86
C PHE A 157 -6.96 5.14 -1.97
N GLU A 158 -6.47 4.90 -0.75
CA GLU A 158 -7.15 4.06 0.23
C GLU A 158 -8.53 4.65 0.59
N HIS A 159 -8.59 5.97 0.77
CA HIS A 159 -9.84 6.66 1.02
C HIS A 159 -10.87 6.41 -0.10
N TYR A 160 -10.49 6.61 -1.36
CA TYR A 160 -11.38 6.38 -2.49
C TYR A 160 -11.67 4.89 -2.74
N HIS A 161 -10.70 4.01 -2.47
CA HIS A 161 -10.90 2.57 -2.54
C HIS A 161 -11.89 2.07 -1.49
N SER A 162 -11.81 2.57 -0.26
CA SER A 162 -12.74 2.23 0.82
C SER A 162 -14.19 2.62 0.50
N MET A 163 -14.39 3.59 -0.40
CA MET A 163 -15.70 3.94 -0.96
C MET A 163 -16.19 2.97 -2.07
N GLY A 164 -15.42 1.94 -2.41
CA GLY A 164 -15.75 0.98 -3.47
C GLY A 164 -15.76 1.59 -4.86
N LEU A 165 -14.94 2.61 -5.12
CA LEU A 165 -14.93 3.33 -6.39
C LEU A 165 -14.02 2.71 -7.43
N PHE A 166 -13.00 1.95 -7.03
CA PHE A 166 -12.04 1.26 -7.92
C PHE A 166 -11.26 0.16 -7.18
N HIS A 167 -10.55 -0.66 -7.96
CA HIS A 167 -9.54 -1.57 -7.41
C HIS A 167 -8.16 -0.91 -7.43
N LEU A 168 -7.36 -1.10 -6.34
CA LEU A 168 -6.04 -0.45 -6.21
C LEU A 168 -5.11 -0.72 -7.40
N ASN A 169 -5.09 -1.94 -7.92
CA ASN A 169 -4.26 -2.29 -9.08
C ASN A 169 -4.64 -1.51 -10.35
N GLU A 170 -5.93 -1.28 -10.58
CA GLU A 170 -6.42 -0.46 -11.71
C GLU A 170 -5.99 0.99 -11.57
N MET A 171 -6.01 1.51 -10.35
CA MET A 171 -5.57 2.87 -10.06
C MET A 171 -4.06 3.05 -10.30
N PHE A 172 -3.23 2.10 -9.89
CA PHE A 172 -1.79 2.18 -10.16
C PHE A 172 -1.48 2.20 -11.65
N MET A 173 -2.14 1.35 -12.43
CA MET A 173 -1.98 1.33 -13.89
C MET A 173 -2.43 2.64 -14.54
N PHE A 174 -3.54 3.21 -14.06
CA PHE A 174 -4.01 4.50 -14.55
C PHE A 174 -3.00 5.61 -14.22
N ILE A 175 -2.41 5.60 -13.03
CA ILE A 175 -1.39 6.59 -12.62
C ILE A 175 -0.13 6.48 -13.45
N ASP A 176 0.33 5.28 -13.80
CA ASP A 176 1.47 5.10 -14.69
C ASP A 176 1.23 5.78 -16.04
N SER A 177 0.02 5.66 -16.58
CA SER A 177 -0.35 6.39 -17.80
C SER A 177 -0.34 7.92 -17.62
N MET A 178 -0.70 8.43 -16.42
CA MET A 178 -0.63 9.87 -16.13
C MET A 178 0.80 10.39 -16.07
N VAL A 179 1.75 9.56 -15.66
CA VAL A 179 3.17 9.88 -15.72
C VAL A 179 3.64 9.95 -17.17
N GLU A 180 3.26 8.98 -18.00
CA GLU A 180 3.59 8.98 -19.43
C GLU A 180 3.05 10.21 -20.17
N PHE A 181 1.84 10.66 -19.82
CA PHE A 181 1.21 11.87 -20.39
C PHE A 181 1.71 13.17 -19.74
N GLY A 182 2.63 13.12 -18.80
CA GLY A 182 3.20 14.30 -18.16
C GLY A 182 2.28 15.03 -17.19
N SER A 183 1.09 14.50 -16.88
CA SER A 183 0.19 15.07 -15.86
C SER A 183 0.72 14.86 -14.44
N LEU A 184 1.48 13.80 -14.25
CA LEU A 184 2.25 13.50 -13.05
C LEU A 184 3.73 13.33 -13.40
N ARG A 185 4.58 13.49 -12.40
CA ARG A 185 5.98 13.07 -12.46
C ARG A 185 6.34 12.28 -11.21
N ILE A 186 7.33 11.39 -11.33
CA ILE A 186 7.91 10.72 -10.17
C ILE A 186 8.64 11.76 -9.32
N HIS A 187 8.26 11.85 -8.06
CA HIS A 187 8.85 12.76 -7.09
C HIS A 187 9.95 12.09 -6.27
N ARG A 188 9.68 10.90 -5.74
CA ARG A 188 10.60 10.17 -4.87
C ARG A 188 10.34 8.67 -4.95
N PHE A 189 11.42 7.90 -5.05
CA PHE A 189 11.40 6.45 -4.87
C PHE A 189 11.24 6.11 -3.37
N LEU A 190 10.35 5.18 -3.03
CA LEU A 190 10.15 4.70 -1.68
C LEU A 190 10.76 3.31 -1.49
N LEU A 191 10.32 2.34 -2.26
CA LEU A 191 10.81 0.96 -2.21
C LEU A 191 10.53 0.23 -3.53
N LYS A 192 11.18 -0.94 -3.68
CA LYS A 192 10.86 -1.88 -4.75
C LYS A 192 10.14 -3.07 -4.16
N GLU A 193 8.95 -3.35 -4.65
CA GLU A 193 8.19 -4.54 -4.28
C GLU A 193 8.21 -5.58 -5.39
N HIS A 194 7.75 -6.78 -5.08
CA HIS A 194 7.60 -7.85 -6.04
C HIS A 194 6.13 -8.27 -6.15
N LEU A 195 5.69 -8.53 -7.37
CA LEU A 195 4.32 -8.93 -7.65
C LEU A 195 4.27 -10.38 -8.11
N CYS A 196 3.14 -11.03 -7.81
CA CYS A 196 2.83 -12.35 -8.34
C CYS A 196 2.67 -12.29 -9.88
N PRO A 197 3.40 -13.10 -10.66
CA PRO A 197 3.29 -13.08 -12.13
C PRO A 197 1.90 -13.46 -12.65
N LYS A 198 1.11 -14.20 -11.85
CA LYS A 198 -0.23 -14.68 -12.24
C LYS A 198 -1.34 -13.67 -12.01
N CYS A 199 -1.31 -12.96 -10.86
CA CYS A 199 -2.44 -12.12 -10.43
C CYS A 199 -2.04 -10.71 -10.02
N ASN A 200 -0.75 -10.34 -10.11
CA ASN A 200 -0.19 -9.03 -9.79
C ASN A 200 -0.41 -8.54 -8.33
N HIS A 201 -0.73 -9.46 -7.41
CA HIS A 201 -0.79 -9.11 -5.99
C HIS A 201 0.62 -9.12 -5.38
N SER A 202 0.89 -8.17 -4.48
CA SER A 202 2.17 -8.02 -3.77
C SER A 202 2.22 -8.81 -2.46
N HIS A 203 1.10 -9.34 -1.98
CA HIS A 203 1.07 -10.10 -0.73
C HIS A 203 1.66 -11.51 -0.93
N LEU A 204 2.97 -11.60 -0.72
CA LEU A 204 3.80 -12.77 -1.00
C LEU A 204 4.42 -13.32 0.28
N LEU A 205 4.32 -14.63 0.48
CA LEU A 205 4.99 -15.34 1.57
C LEU A 205 6.28 -15.94 1.04
N TYR A 206 7.43 -15.49 1.55
CA TYR A 206 8.75 -16.00 1.20
C TYR A 206 9.14 -17.15 2.13
N THR A 207 9.65 -18.22 1.55
CA THR A 207 10.01 -19.43 2.30
C THR A 207 11.32 -19.99 1.78
N GLU A 208 12.24 -20.28 2.68
CA GLU A 208 13.46 -21.04 2.37
C GLU A 208 13.13 -22.52 2.18
N CYS A 209 13.68 -23.11 1.13
CA CYS A 209 13.39 -24.48 0.73
C CYS A 209 14.65 -25.25 0.40
N CYS A 210 14.55 -26.56 0.53
CA CYS A 210 15.57 -27.51 0.09
C CYS A 210 15.79 -27.44 -1.42
N PRO A 211 17.01 -27.27 -1.92
CA PRO A 211 17.29 -27.20 -3.36
C PRO A 211 17.02 -28.55 -4.08
N LYS A 212 17.00 -29.67 -3.36
CA LYS A 212 16.78 -31.01 -3.95
C LYS A 212 15.29 -31.33 -4.08
N CYS A 213 14.50 -31.21 -3.02
CA CYS A 213 13.08 -31.62 -3.03
C CYS A 213 12.09 -30.47 -2.93
N GLY A 214 12.57 -29.25 -2.65
CA GLY A 214 11.71 -28.07 -2.54
C GLY A 214 10.91 -27.95 -1.23
N SER A 215 11.13 -28.84 -0.26
CA SER A 215 10.49 -28.78 1.05
C SER A 215 11.04 -27.63 1.88
N SER A 216 10.19 -26.97 2.64
CA SER A 216 10.55 -25.96 3.63
C SER A 216 10.82 -26.52 5.03
N ASN A 217 10.68 -27.85 5.20
CA ASN A 217 10.93 -28.53 6.46
C ASN A 217 12.44 -28.69 6.70
N LEU A 218 13.09 -27.59 7.09
CA LEU A 218 14.53 -27.47 7.23
C LEU A 218 14.94 -27.40 8.69
N LYS A 219 15.94 -28.20 9.05
CA LYS A 219 16.67 -28.07 10.30
C LYS A 219 17.93 -27.24 10.08
N ILE A 220 18.12 -26.21 10.88
CA ILE A 220 19.26 -25.29 10.79
C ILE A 220 20.23 -25.65 11.92
N GLN A 221 21.51 -25.81 11.61
CA GLN A 221 22.56 -26.11 12.57
C GLN A 221 23.81 -25.29 12.27
N ASN A 222 24.49 -24.84 13.32
CA ASN A 222 25.84 -24.27 13.18
C ASN A 222 26.84 -25.36 12.84
N ILE A 223 27.82 -25.04 12.05
CA ILE A 223 29.05 -25.85 11.93
C ILE A 223 30.04 -25.34 12.98
N ILE A 224 30.66 -26.26 13.69
CA ILE A 224 31.76 -25.96 14.61
C ILE A 224 33.07 -26.40 13.95
N HIS A 225 34.03 -25.49 13.92
CA HIS A 225 35.42 -25.76 13.60
C HIS A 225 36.25 -25.72 14.90
N HIS A 226 36.80 -26.86 15.31
CA HIS A 226 37.65 -26.97 16.50
C HIS A 226 39.11 -26.74 16.12
N PHE A 227 39.71 -25.69 16.62
CA PHE A 227 41.03 -25.24 16.21
C PHE A 227 42.16 -26.28 16.48
N SER A 228 42.13 -26.93 17.66
CA SER A 228 43.21 -27.85 18.05
C SER A 228 43.37 -29.07 17.14
N CYS A 229 42.30 -29.59 16.51
CA CYS A 229 42.36 -30.80 15.68
C CYS A 229 41.75 -30.57 14.29
N ALA A 230 41.39 -29.35 13.97
CA ALA A 230 40.78 -28.92 12.72
C ALA A 230 39.51 -29.72 12.31
N ASN A 231 38.79 -30.29 13.29
CA ASN A 231 37.54 -30.96 13.02
C ASN A 231 36.46 -29.96 12.71
N VAL A 232 35.77 -30.19 11.59
CA VAL A 232 34.63 -29.37 11.13
C VAL A 232 33.41 -30.27 11.01
N SER A 233 32.38 -30.03 11.84
CA SER A 233 31.17 -30.85 11.86
C SER A 233 29.97 -30.04 12.39
N PRO A 234 28.73 -30.47 12.16
CA PRO A 234 27.55 -29.82 12.77
C PRO A 234 27.63 -29.79 14.29
N GLU A 235 27.11 -28.72 14.89
CA GLU A 235 27.12 -28.50 16.35
C GLU A 235 26.45 -29.66 17.11
N SER A 236 25.46 -30.31 16.51
CA SER A 236 24.81 -31.50 17.07
C SER A 236 25.80 -32.66 17.35
N SER A 237 26.84 -32.82 16.53
CA SER A 237 27.89 -33.85 16.72
C SER A 237 28.84 -33.55 17.89
N TYR A 238 28.87 -32.29 18.33
CA TYR A 238 29.67 -31.87 19.50
C TYR A 238 28.88 -31.92 20.79
N ASN A 239 27.54 -31.94 20.72
CA ASN A 239 26.69 -31.85 21.90
C ASN A 239 26.58 -33.20 22.63
N VAL A 240 27.22 -33.31 23.77
CA VAL A 240 27.14 -34.50 24.64
C VAL A 240 26.66 -34.02 26.03
N GLY A 241 25.40 -34.30 26.36
CA GLY A 241 24.81 -33.93 27.64
C GLY A 241 24.83 -32.43 27.94
N GLY A 242 24.61 -31.58 26.93
CA GLY A 242 24.59 -30.11 27.04
C GLY A 242 26.00 -29.47 27.04
N MET A 243 27.07 -30.26 26.90
CA MET A 243 28.43 -29.78 26.77
C MET A 243 28.95 -30.01 25.34
N LEU A 244 29.76 -29.06 24.85
CA LEU A 244 30.42 -29.20 23.56
C LEU A 244 31.72 -30.03 23.74
N ILE A 245 31.74 -31.24 23.16
CA ILE A 245 32.89 -32.16 23.15
C ILE A 245 33.23 -32.51 21.73
N CYS A 246 34.46 -32.33 21.31
CA CYS A 246 34.87 -32.61 19.95
C CYS A 246 34.73 -34.14 19.63
N PRO A 247 34.01 -34.54 18.59
CA PRO A 247 33.82 -35.93 18.25
C PRO A 247 35.10 -36.61 17.76
N LYS A 248 36.12 -35.86 17.29
CA LYS A 248 37.39 -36.40 16.80
C LYS A 248 38.46 -36.57 17.91
N CYS A 249 38.63 -35.56 18.76
CA CYS A 249 39.73 -35.60 19.74
C CYS A 249 39.23 -35.58 21.20
N HIS A 250 37.92 -35.63 21.43
CA HIS A 250 37.23 -35.72 22.70
C HIS A 250 37.54 -34.57 23.70
N LYS A 251 38.16 -33.47 23.24
CA LYS A 251 38.39 -32.29 24.08
C LYS A 251 37.07 -31.52 24.24
N LYS A 252 36.87 -31.03 25.49
CA LYS A 252 35.75 -30.12 25.81
C LYS A 252 36.07 -28.73 25.29
N LEU A 253 35.09 -28.13 24.55
CA LEU A 253 35.18 -26.77 24.04
C LEU A 253 34.48 -25.81 25.00
N ARG A 254 35.17 -24.73 25.37
CA ARG A 254 34.67 -23.76 26.38
C ARG A 254 34.48 -22.36 25.80
N HIS A 255 35.41 -21.91 24.97
CA HIS A 255 35.49 -20.51 24.55
C HIS A 255 35.45 -20.41 23.01
N ILE A 256 34.43 -19.72 22.51
CA ILE A 256 34.35 -19.35 21.07
C ILE A 256 35.47 -18.36 20.76
N GLY A 257 36.14 -18.52 19.62
CA GLY A 257 37.29 -17.71 19.21
C GLY A 257 38.63 -18.19 19.79
N VAL A 258 38.64 -19.12 20.78
CA VAL A 258 39.86 -19.70 21.39
C VAL A 258 39.93 -21.20 21.12
N ASP A 259 38.92 -21.94 21.51
CA ASP A 259 38.86 -23.39 21.30
C ASP A 259 38.25 -23.72 19.92
N TYR A 260 37.25 -22.94 19.49
CA TYR A 260 36.48 -23.17 18.27
C TYR A 260 35.86 -21.88 17.72
N ASP A 261 35.41 -21.94 16.48
CA ASP A 261 34.51 -20.94 15.86
C ASP A 261 33.27 -21.62 15.23
N ARG A 262 32.36 -20.76 14.74
CA ARG A 262 31.16 -21.16 13.98
C ARG A 262 31.20 -20.50 12.60
N PRO A 263 32.00 -21.05 11.67
CA PRO A 263 32.28 -20.40 10.39
C PRO A 263 31.09 -20.37 9.45
N ALA A 264 30.11 -21.28 9.64
CA ALA A 264 28.98 -21.43 8.73
C ALA A 264 27.76 -22.04 9.44
N VAL A 265 26.65 -21.96 8.73
CA VAL A 265 25.39 -22.65 9.02
C VAL A 265 25.15 -23.71 7.98
N VAL A 266 24.67 -24.89 8.37
CA VAL A 266 24.23 -25.96 7.49
C VAL A 266 22.74 -26.20 7.69
N TYR A 267 22.06 -26.37 6.58
CA TYR A 267 20.65 -26.78 6.53
C TYR A 267 20.56 -28.27 6.24
N THR A 268 19.69 -28.96 6.95
CA THR A 268 19.35 -30.36 6.67
C THR A 268 17.84 -30.45 6.43
N CYS A 269 17.47 -31.00 5.29
CA CYS A 269 16.07 -31.22 4.98
C CYS A 269 15.55 -32.43 5.73
N ASN A 270 14.50 -32.27 6.53
CA ASN A 270 13.90 -33.37 7.27
C ASN A 270 13.14 -34.38 6.39
N ASP A 271 12.77 -33.98 5.15
CA ASP A 271 11.99 -34.84 4.25
C ASP A 271 12.85 -35.69 3.30
N CYS A 272 14.04 -35.21 2.90
CA CYS A 272 14.90 -35.92 1.98
C CYS A 272 16.36 -36.10 2.45
N GLU A 273 16.64 -35.69 3.70
CA GLU A 273 17.94 -35.79 4.40
C GLU A 273 19.11 -35.09 3.67
N ASN A 274 18.80 -34.28 2.65
CA ASN A 274 19.85 -33.53 1.95
C ASN A 274 20.37 -32.40 2.83
N SER A 275 21.71 -32.31 2.93
CA SER A 275 22.39 -31.21 3.67
C SER A 275 23.03 -30.24 2.68
N PHE A 276 22.89 -28.92 2.96
CA PHE A 276 23.35 -27.85 2.09
C PHE A 276 23.60 -26.57 2.92
N THR A 277 24.33 -25.63 2.35
CA THR A 277 24.67 -24.35 2.99
C THR A 277 23.82 -23.19 2.49
N SER A 278 23.20 -23.34 1.31
CA SER A 278 22.41 -22.29 0.69
C SER A 278 21.03 -22.82 0.32
N PRO A 279 19.99 -22.44 1.05
CA PRO A 279 18.61 -22.75 0.67
C PRO A 279 18.20 -21.97 -0.59
N ILE A 280 17.21 -22.48 -1.31
CA ILE A 280 16.53 -21.71 -2.33
C ILE A 280 15.34 -20.97 -1.71
N THR A 281 15.08 -19.75 -2.13
CA THR A 281 13.89 -19.02 -1.69
C THR A 281 12.78 -19.15 -2.73
N LYS A 282 11.59 -19.55 -2.27
CA LYS A 282 10.35 -19.52 -3.06
C LYS A 282 9.39 -18.51 -2.49
N SER A 283 8.51 -18.01 -3.33
CA SER A 283 7.45 -17.08 -2.94
C SER A 283 6.09 -17.67 -3.28
N THR A 284 5.20 -17.74 -2.31
CA THR A 284 3.80 -18.17 -2.49
C THR A 284 2.89 -16.97 -2.39
N CYS A 285 2.09 -16.75 -3.42
CA CYS A 285 1.09 -15.66 -3.42
C CYS A 285 -0.06 -16.00 -2.48
N CYS A 286 -0.34 -15.14 -1.51
CA CYS A 286 -1.43 -15.35 -0.55
C CYS A 286 -2.82 -15.27 -1.21
N TYR A 287 -2.95 -14.62 -2.36
CA TYR A 287 -4.21 -14.48 -3.08
C TYR A 287 -4.53 -15.68 -3.99
N CYS A 288 -3.65 -16.00 -4.94
CA CYS A 288 -3.89 -17.06 -5.93
C CYS A 288 -3.20 -18.41 -5.59
N GLN A 289 -2.49 -18.48 -4.47
CA GLN A 289 -1.80 -19.67 -3.93
C GLN A 289 -0.74 -20.26 -4.87
N SER A 290 -0.38 -19.56 -5.93
CA SER A 290 0.67 -20.00 -6.85
C SER A 290 2.05 -19.71 -6.26
N THR A 291 2.98 -20.66 -6.42
CA THR A 291 4.35 -20.57 -5.91
C THR A 291 5.34 -20.37 -7.06
N TYR A 292 6.27 -19.45 -6.87
CA TYR A 292 7.30 -19.08 -7.85
C TYR A 292 8.67 -18.95 -7.17
N PRO A 293 9.76 -19.19 -7.90
CA PRO A 293 11.08 -18.75 -7.44
C PRO A 293 11.14 -17.21 -7.47
N VAL A 294 11.96 -16.62 -6.61
CA VAL A 294 12.01 -15.15 -6.43
C VAL A 294 12.35 -14.41 -7.73
N ASN A 295 13.21 -15.00 -8.57
CA ASN A 295 13.61 -14.42 -9.86
C ASN A 295 12.50 -14.41 -10.93
N ALA A 296 11.40 -15.12 -10.70
CA ALA A 296 10.23 -15.11 -11.59
C ALA A 296 9.17 -14.08 -11.18
N LEU A 297 9.37 -13.40 -10.05
CA LEU A 297 8.46 -12.36 -9.61
C LEU A 297 8.63 -11.09 -10.44
N VAL A 298 7.56 -10.30 -10.58
CA VAL A 298 7.57 -9.05 -11.34
C VAL A 298 7.93 -7.89 -10.40
N PRO A 299 9.08 -7.20 -10.60
CA PRO A 299 9.42 -6.06 -9.78
C PRO A 299 8.53 -4.84 -10.11
N ARG A 300 8.15 -4.06 -9.10
CA ARG A 300 7.45 -2.78 -9.24
C ARG A 300 8.05 -1.75 -8.30
N ASP A 301 8.30 -0.55 -8.80
CA ASP A 301 8.73 0.57 -7.98
C ASP A 301 7.52 1.23 -7.32
N VAL A 302 7.57 1.41 -6.01
CA VAL A 302 6.64 2.23 -5.25
C VAL A 302 7.26 3.61 -5.11
N VAL A 303 6.59 4.61 -5.67
CA VAL A 303 7.10 5.97 -5.78
C VAL A 303 6.07 6.98 -5.32
N ASP A 304 6.52 8.12 -4.80
CA ASP A 304 5.66 9.28 -4.63
C ASP A 304 5.55 10.01 -5.96
N TYR A 305 4.36 10.54 -6.26
CA TYR A 305 4.10 11.31 -7.47
C TYR A 305 3.88 12.77 -7.15
N GLU A 306 4.23 13.65 -8.10
CA GLU A 306 3.97 15.08 -8.02
C GLU A 306 3.10 15.53 -9.18
N ILE A 307 2.08 16.33 -8.88
CA ILE A 307 1.19 16.94 -9.86
C ILE A 307 1.97 18.03 -10.62
N THR A 308 2.06 17.91 -11.93
CA THR A 308 2.76 18.88 -12.78
C THR A 308 1.88 20.09 -13.10
N GLU A 309 2.47 21.15 -13.63
CA GLU A 309 1.72 22.29 -14.17
C GLU A 309 0.82 21.89 -15.35
N GLU A 310 1.23 20.87 -16.11
CA GLU A 310 0.42 20.29 -17.20
C GLU A 310 -0.82 19.62 -16.63
N GLY A 311 -0.65 18.80 -15.58
CA GLY A 311 -1.78 18.18 -14.87
C GLY A 311 -2.76 19.22 -14.31
N ILE A 312 -2.26 20.33 -13.76
CA ILE A 312 -3.11 21.43 -13.27
C ILE A 312 -3.84 22.11 -14.44
N ARG A 313 -3.17 22.39 -15.55
CA ARG A 313 -3.78 22.99 -16.73
C ARG A 313 -4.87 22.09 -17.34
N ALA A 314 -4.58 20.79 -17.47
CA ALA A 314 -5.55 19.81 -17.95
C ALA A 314 -6.80 19.77 -17.08
N LEU A 315 -6.63 19.87 -15.77
CA LEU A 315 -7.74 19.88 -14.80
C LEU A 315 -8.58 21.14 -14.89
N THR A 316 -7.96 22.32 -15.07
CA THR A 316 -8.66 23.64 -15.06
C THR A 316 -9.32 23.98 -16.40
N SER A 317 -8.72 23.57 -17.52
CA SER A 317 -9.25 23.85 -18.86
C SER A 317 -10.46 22.99 -19.22
N GLY A 318 -10.81 22.02 -18.40
CA GLY A 318 -11.89 21.05 -18.72
C GLY A 318 -11.59 20.24 -19.99
N ASN A 319 -10.32 20.19 -20.37
CA ASN A 319 -9.89 19.81 -21.69
C ASN A 319 -10.09 18.32 -21.95
N ILE A 320 -10.47 18.03 -23.15
CA ILE A 320 -10.62 16.77 -23.90
C ILE A 320 -9.56 15.69 -23.55
N MET A 321 -8.40 16.05 -22.99
CA MET A 321 -7.38 15.07 -22.57
C MET A 321 -7.91 14.08 -21.53
N PHE A 322 -8.66 14.51 -20.52
CA PHE A 322 -9.26 13.56 -19.58
C PHE A 322 -10.35 12.70 -20.23
N ASN A 323 -11.06 13.20 -21.23
CA ASN A 323 -12.07 12.42 -21.96
C ASN A 323 -11.43 11.47 -22.99
N ASN A 324 -10.34 11.88 -23.65
CA ASN A 324 -9.57 11.00 -24.55
C ASN A 324 -8.79 9.93 -23.77
N MET A 325 -8.45 10.18 -22.51
CA MET A 325 -7.76 9.23 -21.64
C MET A 325 -8.63 8.03 -21.27
N ALA A 326 -9.95 8.13 -21.25
CA ALA A 326 -10.83 6.97 -21.09
C ALA A 326 -10.61 5.97 -22.23
N ASN A 327 -10.57 6.44 -23.48
CA ASN A 327 -10.33 5.60 -24.65
C ASN A 327 -8.90 5.02 -24.66
N ILE A 328 -7.92 5.78 -24.17
CA ILE A 328 -6.52 5.33 -24.05
C ILE A 328 -6.39 4.32 -22.93
N TYR A 329 -7.06 4.53 -21.80
CA TYR A 329 -7.10 3.59 -20.69
C TYR A 329 -7.75 2.26 -21.11
N ASP A 330 -8.86 2.29 -21.82
CA ASP A 330 -9.53 1.09 -22.32
C ASP A 330 -8.61 0.33 -23.29
N ASN A 331 -7.94 1.03 -24.22
CA ASN A 331 -6.95 0.45 -25.12
C ASN A 331 -5.72 -0.08 -24.35
N PHE A 332 -5.23 0.64 -23.34
CA PHE A 332 -4.11 0.21 -22.51
C PHE A 332 -4.50 -1.00 -21.66
N MET A 333 -5.71 -1.05 -21.12
CA MET A 333 -6.23 -2.21 -20.38
C MET A 333 -6.37 -3.44 -21.29
N GLU A 334 -6.87 -3.30 -22.52
CA GLU A 334 -6.89 -4.40 -23.50
C GLU A 334 -5.48 -4.88 -23.80
N TYR A 335 -4.53 -3.97 -24.01
CA TYR A 335 -3.12 -4.30 -24.29
C TYR A 335 -2.46 -4.99 -23.10
N TYR A 336 -2.69 -4.49 -21.89
CA TYR A 336 -2.20 -5.08 -20.66
C TYR A 336 -2.79 -6.48 -20.38
N LEU A 337 -4.07 -6.66 -20.60
CA LEU A 337 -4.73 -7.97 -20.50
C LEU A 337 -4.21 -8.94 -21.56
N LEU A 338 -3.93 -8.45 -22.77
CA LEU A 338 -3.31 -9.21 -23.85
C LEU A 338 -1.89 -9.64 -23.49
N ILE A 339 -1.04 -8.71 -23.01
CA ILE A 339 0.33 -9.02 -22.57
C ILE A 339 0.32 -10.04 -21.41
N ASN A 340 -0.57 -9.90 -20.45
CA ASN A 340 -0.69 -10.87 -19.36
C ASN A 340 -1.21 -12.23 -19.82
N ARG A 341 -2.06 -12.25 -20.84
CA ARG A 341 -2.49 -13.51 -21.49
C ARG A 341 -1.34 -14.16 -22.25
N LEU A 342 -0.58 -13.39 -23.03
CA LEU A 342 0.61 -13.87 -23.74
C LEU A 342 1.71 -14.33 -22.78
N ARG A 343 1.96 -13.60 -21.69
CA ARG A 343 2.86 -14.05 -20.63
C ARG A 343 2.43 -15.38 -20.03
N ARG A 344 1.14 -15.57 -19.74
CA ARG A 344 0.60 -16.84 -19.24
C ARG A 344 0.83 -17.98 -20.24
N GLN A 345 0.53 -17.76 -21.53
CA GLN A 345 0.75 -18.75 -22.58
C GLN A 345 2.23 -19.10 -22.72
N LEU A 346 3.13 -18.12 -22.69
CA LEU A 346 4.58 -18.34 -22.71
C LEU A 346 5.05 -19.14 -21.49
N MET A 347 4.55 -18.79 -20.28
CA MET A 347 4.89 -19.52 -19.04
C MET A 347 4.37 -20.97 -19.03
N GLU A 348 3.28 -21.24 -19.73
CA GLU A 348 2.73 -22.60 -19.90
C GLU A 348 3.51 -23.41 -20.97
N THR A 349 4.04 -22.74 -21.99
CA THR A 349 4.68 -23.38 -23.15
C THR A 349 6.17 -23.66 -22.96
N TYR A 350 6.88 -22.83 -22.20
CA TYR A 350 8.32 -22.96 -21.98
C TYR A 350 8.65 -23.55 -20.61
N ARG A 351 9.60 -24.50 -20.56
CA ARG A 351 10.16 -25.03 -19.29
C ARG A 351 10.83 -23.89 -18.50
N LYS A 352 10.67 -23.95 -17.19
CA LYS A 352 11.05 -22.88 -16.23
C LYS A 352 12.48 -22.33 -16.36
N ASP A 353 13.42 -23.12 -16.91
CA ASP A 353 14.84 -22.77 -16.98
C ASP A 353 15.22 -21.89 -18.19
N GLU A 354 14.40 -21.87 -19.23
CA GLU A 354 14.64 -21.05 -20.43
C GLU A 354 14.01 -19.64 -20.35
N LEU A 355 13.00 -19.46 -19.52
CA LEU A 355 12.27 -18.20 -19.36
C LEU A 355 13.08 -17.11 -18.66
N SER A 356 14.00 -17.45 -17.77
CA SER A 356 14.85 -16.47 -17.08
C SER A 356 15.77 -15.71 -18.04
N VAL A 357 16.14 -16.33 -19.16
CA VAL A 357 17.01 -15.73 -20.18
C VAL A 357 16.25 -14.86 -21.17
N MET A 358 14.96 -15.17 -21.45
CA MET A 358 14.16 -14.43 -22.41
C MET A 358 13.49 -13.18 -21.83
N VAL A 359 13.00 -13.24 -20.61
CA VAL A 359 12.34 -12.09 -19.95
C VAL A 359 13.32 -10.93 -19.73
N GLY A 360 14.62 -11.23 -19.51
CA GLY A 360 15.67 -10.20 -19.42
C GLY A 360 15.98 -9.49 -20.74
N LYS A 361 15.52 -10.00 -21.90
CA LYS A 361 15.80 -9.42 -23.23
C LYS A 361 14.64 -8.59 -23.83
N ILE A 362 13.46 -8.62 -23.22
CA ILE A 362 12.28 -7.88 -23.71
C ILE A 362 12.13 -6.51 -23.01
N TRP A 363 13.02 -6.18 -22.07
CA TRP A 363 13.01 -4.94 -21.30
C TRP A 363 14.27 -4.06 -21.56
N ILE A 364 14.81 -4.05 -22.77
CA ILE A 364 15.77 -3.05 -23.20
C ILE A 364 15.16 -2.22 -24.32
#